data_08c6cba2a0891f1b91daf89cc6355a05
#
_entry.id   08c6cba2a0891f1b91daf89cc6355a05
#
_cell.length_a   1.000
_cell.length_b   1.000
_cell.length_c   1.000
_cell.angle_alpha   90.00
_cell.angle_beta   90.00
_cell.angle_gamma   90.00
#
_symmetry.space_group_name_H-M   'P 1'
#
loop_
_entity.id
_entity.type
_entity.pdbx_description
1 polymer ?
#
loop_
_entity_poly.entity_id
_entity_poly.type
_entity_poly.pdbx_seq_one_letter_code
_entity_poly.pdbx_strand_id
1 'polypeptide(L)'
;FIFFAASDKTNDYPFFYTQTGIKPALIGMLGAWLSGGVEWNIPDHHRASSYMPINWTMKENEDGSKTIWVGETELRHRLKWSIGISVYPNRSWVEAKIKVINPTPMIQSMLYWANVSVHCNDQYQVIFPPDVQFGADHHKVYFTNWPIGEANLGSGKNANLSWWKNFTGNSRSIFAWGSEMSFLAGYDYGKDAGTVHVANRHIVPGKKFFLWGNNANGEMWNKILSDNDGHYLELMVGGYSDNQPDYSWINPGEIREFSQIWYPIKGIKGVKNATKDAAVNFEPTEGNNYRIGYCTTTSYKNARVVVKYKNQIILDKQVNIDPDKYFLDQIAVPDSLIPSMLYTALYDAKDNLLVDYRPIVQEEKKLPKVIDGTKPVK
;
A
#
# COMPACT_ATOMS: atom_id res chain seq x y z
N PHE A 1 -20.27 2.88 1.98
CA PHE A 1 -19.35 3.46 2.97
C PHE A 1 -17.98 3.71 2.36
N ILE A 2 -17.44 4.89 2.56
CA ILE A 2 -16.10 5.30 2.16
C ILE A 2 -15.44 6.09 3.30
N PHE A 3 -14.14 5.89 3.53
CA PHE A 3 -13.34 6.77 4.37
C PHE A 3 -12.76 7.88 3.49
N PHE A 4 -13.35 9.06 3.57
CA PHE A 4 -13.26 10.07 2.54
C PHE A 4 -11.91 10.79 2.44
N ALA A 5 -11.23 11.07 3.56
CA ALA A 5 -9.98 11.81 3.56
C ALA A 5 -9.12 11.52 4.78
N ALA A 6 -7.81 11.59 4.61
CA ALA A 6 -6.84 11.65 5.71
C ALA A 6 -5.68 12.57 5.32
N SER A 7 -5.32 13.47 6.22
CA SER A 7 -4.26 14.45 6.01
C SER A 7 -3.29 14.46 7.18
N ASP A 8 -2.02 14.55 6.85
CA ASP A 8 -0.95 14.85 7.79
C ASP A 8 -0.96 16.36 8.06
N LYS A 9 -1.47 16.75 9.23
CA LYS A 9 -1.56 18.15 9.61
C LYS A 9 -0.20 18.81 9.85
N THR A 10 0.80 18.01 10.20
CA THR A 10 2.15 18.48 10.49
C THR A 10 2.87 18.93 9.23
N ASN A 11 2.61 18.22 8.11
CA ASN A 11 3.29 18.42 6.84
C ASN A 11 2.37 18.95 5.73
N ASP A 12 1.11 19.23 6.06
CA ASP A 12 0.09 19.65 5.09
C ASP A 12 0.00 18.70 3.88
N TYR A 13 0.03 17.40 4.15
CA TYR A 13 0.03 16.38 3.12
C TYR A 13 -1.23 15.49 3.21
N PRO A 14 -2.12 15.54 2.19
CA PRO A 14 -3.24 14.61 2.11
C PRO A 14 -2.72 13.23 1.67
N PHE A 15 -2.52 12.33 2.62
CA PHE A 15 -2.03 10.99 2.31
C PHE A 15 -3.12 10.03 1.86
N PHE A 16 -4.40 10.43 1.91
CA PHE A 16 -5.50 9.91 1.11
C PHE A 16 -6.03 11.02 0.20
N TYR A 17 -6.40 10.65 -1.01
CA TYR A 17 -6.96 11.58 -1.98
C TYR A 17 -8.23 12.23 -1.44
N THR A 18 -8.21 13.54 -1.32
CA THR A 18 -9.35 14.32 -0.89
C THR A 18 -10.08 14.88 -2.11
N GLN A 19 -11.34 14.55 -2.22
CA GLN A 19 -12.20 14.94 -3.33
C GLN A 19 -13.26 15.93 -2.86
N THR A 20 -13.52 16.99 -3.66
CA THR A 20 -14.49 18.03 -3.31
C THR A 20 -15.94 17.59 -3.54
N GLY A 21 -16.17 16.61 -4.40
CA GLY A 21 -17.49 16.08 -4.73
C GLY A 21 -17.59 14.56 -4.58
N ILE A 22 -18.78 14.05 -4.26
CA ILE A 22 -19.05 12.61 -4.23
C ILE A 22 -19.34 12.14 -5.66
N LYS A 23 -18.53 11.26 -6.20
CA LYS A 23 -18.64 10.73 -7.56
C LYS A 23 -18.92 9.23 -7.54
N PRO A 24 -20.20 8.81 -7.53
CA PRO A 24 -20.55 7.40 -7.63
C PRO A 24 -20.46 6.93 -9.07
N ALA A 25 -20.05 5.66 -9.25
CA ALA A 25 -20.03 5.00 -10.53
C ALA A 25 -20.44 3.53 -10.40
N LEU A 26 -20.72 2.87 -11.53
CA LEU A 26 -21.05 1.45 -11.62
C LEU A 26 -20.00 0.73 -12.47
N ILE A 27 -19.60 -0.45 -12.02
CA ILE A 27 -18.76 -1.36 -12.79
C ILE A 27 -19.59 -2.56 -13.20
N GLY A 28 -20.39 -2.41 -14.23
CA GLY A 28 -21.22 -3.49 -14.77
C GLY A 28 -22.00 -4.23 -13.68
N MET A 29 -21.91 -5.58 -13.68
CA MET A 29 -22.53 -6.43 -12.65
C MET A 29 -21.72 -6.53 -11.35
N LEU A 30 -20.54 -5.96 -11.27
CA LEU A 30 -19.69 -6.00 -10.07
C LEU A 30 -20.17 -5.03 -8.98
N GLY A 31 -20.99 -4.05 -9.32
CA GLY A 31 -21.63 -3.16 -8.37
C GLY A 31 -21.15 -1.73 -8.44
N ALA A 32 -21.49 -0.96 -7.42
CA ALA A 32 -21.22 0.46 -7.33
C ALA A 32 -19.96 0.75 -6.52
N TRP A 33 -19.31 1.87 -6.83
CA TRP A 33 -18.15 2.39 -6.10
C TRP A 33 -18.19 3.92 -6.04
N LEU A 34 -17.40 4.47 -5.15
CA LEU A 34 -17.16 5.91 -5.02
C LEU A 34 -15.68 6.17 -5.26
N SER A 35 -15.38 7.21 -6.03
CA SER A 35 -14.00 7.64 -6.21
C SER A 35 -13.49 8.43 -5.01
N GLY A 36 -12.16 8.43 -4.78
CA GLY A 36 -11.49 9.13 -3.70
C GLY A 36 -11.48 8.38 -2.36
N GLY A 37 -10.65 8.82 -1.44
CA GLY A 37 -10.54 8.23 -0.09
C GLY A 37 -10.18 6.75 -0.08
N VAL A 38 -10.83 5.98 0.78
CA VAL A 38 -10.69 4.52 0.83
C VAL A 38 -12.04 3.87 0.57
N GLU A 39 -12.12 3.10 -0.51
CA GLU A 39 -13.27 2.26 -0.83
C GLU A 39 -12.94 0.82 -0.47
N TRP A 40 -13.87 0.13 0.20
CA TRP A 40 -13.73 -1.28 0.58
C TRP A 40 -14.58 -2.20 -0.28
N ASN A 41 -13.94 -3.17 -0.90
CA ASN A 41 -14.61 -4.34 -1.43
C ASN A 41 -14.70 -5.38 -0.30
N ILE A 42 -15.86 -5.46 0.36
CA ILE A 42 -16.10 -6.34 1.49
C ILE A 42 -17.59 -6.71 1.62
N PRO A 43 -18.00 -7.95 1.84
CA PRO A 43 -17.16 -9.15 1.85
C PRO A 43 -16.82 -9.64 0.45
N ASP A 44 -17.28 -8.95 -0.58
CA ASP A 44 -17.13 -9.32 -1.97
C ASP A 44 -17.34 -8.10 -2.88
N HIS A 45 -16.49 -7.87 -3.87
CA HIS A 45 -16.56 -6.86 -4.94
C HIS A 45 -17.08 -5.45 -4.57
N HIS A 46 -17.22 -4.60 -5.56
CA HIS A 46 -18.01 -3.37 -5.50
C HIS A 46 -19.49 -3.70 -5.30
N ARG A 47 -20.23 -2.86 -4.57
CA ARG A 47 -21.60 -3.17 -4.18
C ARG A 47 -22.54 -1.99 -4.37
N ALA A 48 -23.79 -2.30 -4.68
CA ALA A 48 -24.83 -1.29 -4.78
C ALA A 48 -25.00 -0.48 -3.47
N SER A 49 -24.70 -1.07 -2.32
CA SER A 49 -24.76 -0.40 -1.01
C SER A 49 -23.57 0.52 -0.70
N SER A 50 -22.58 0.65 -1.58
CA SER A 50 -21.38 1.46 -1.33
C SER A 50 -21.70 2.92 -0.96
N TYR A 51 -22.78 3.49 -1.47
CA TYR A 51 -23.25 4.86 -1.17
C TYR A 51 -24.61 4.90 -0.46
N MET A 52 -25.08 3.78 0.06
CA MET A 52 -26.29 3.74 0.89
C MET A 52 -25.95 4.00 2.35
N PRO A 53 -26.93 4.43 3.16
CA PRO A 53 -26.77 4.50 4.61
C PRO A 53 -26.28 3.17 5.20
N ILE A 54 -25.36 3.24 6.15
CA ILE A 54 -24.77 2.10 6.83
C ILE A 54 -24.92 2.24 8.34
N ASN A 55 -25.04 1.15 9.05
CA ASN A 55 -25.00 1.16 10.52
C ASN A 55 -23.61 1.58 11.01
N TRP A 56 -23.56 2.46 11.99
CA TRP A 56 -22.33 2.91 12.58
C TRP A 56 -22.44 3.16 14.08
N THR A 57 -21.30 3.10 14.76
CA THR A 57 -21.16 3.49 16.17
C THR A 57 -19.76 4.05 16.40
N MET A 58 -19.61 4.91 17.39
CA MET A 58 -18.33 5.46 17.78
C MET A 58 -17.98 4.98 19.18
N LYS A 59 -16.72 4.64 19.40
CA LYS A 59 -16.18 4.20 20.67
C LYS A 59 -14.91 4.98 21.01
N GLU A 60 -14.81 5.47 22.22
CA GLU A 60 -13.57 5.89 22.84
C GLU A 60 -13.01 4.71 23.65
N ASN A 61 -11.76 4.34 23.37
CA ASN A 61 -11.11 3.17 23.95
C ASN A 61 -10.28 3.58 25.18
N GLU A 62 -9.92 2.63 26.03
CA GLU A 62 -9.16 2.86 27.28
C GLU A 62 -7.76 3.47 27.02
N ASP A 63 -7.17 3.19 25.85
CA ASP A 63 -5.89 3.77 25.43
C ASP A 63 -5.99 5.20 24.84
N GLY A 64 -7.19 5.80 24.91
CA GLY A 64 -7.51 7.12 24.37
C GLY A 64 -7.73 7.14 22.87
N SER A 65 -7.61 6.02 22.17
CA SER A 65 -7.95 5.95 20.75
C SER A 65 -9.45 6.07 20.54
N LYS A 66 -9.83 6.63 19.37
CA LYS A 66 -11.22 6.76 18.94
C LYS A 66 -11.45 5.92 17.72
N THR A 67 -12.51 5.09 17.77
CA THR A 67 -12.87 4.19 16.68
C THR A 67 -14.28 4.43 16.22
N ILE A 68 -14.45 4.63 14.91
CA ILE A 68 -15.78 4.58 14.27
C ILE A 68 -15.91 3.21 13.64
N TRP A 69 -16.90 2.47 14.11
CA TRP A 69 -17.28 1.17 13.56
C TRP A 69 -18.42 1.36 12.57
N VAL A 70 -18.27 0.75 11.41
CA VAL A 70 -19.33 0.64 10.38
C VAL A 70 -19.49 -0.82 10.01
N GLY A 71 -20.70 -1.22 9.63
CA GLY A 71 -20.94 -2.62 9.24
C GLY A 71 -22.37 -2.90 8.86
N GLU A 72 -22.55 -4.03 8.21
CA GLU A 72 -23.86 -4.53 7.79
C GLU A 72 -23.86 -6.05 7.65
N THR A 73 -25.03 -6.64 7.41
CA THR A 73 -25.17 -7.98 6.86
C THR A 73 -25.37 -7.84 5.35
N GLU A 74 -24.41 -8.33 4.57
CA GLU A 74 -24.49 -8.34 3.12
C GLU A 74 -25.60 -9.30 2.66
N LEU A 75 -26.47 -8.85 1.74
CA LEU A 75 -27.72 -9.57 1.44
C LEU A 75 -27.56 -10.76 0.49
N ARG A 76 -26.51 -10.81 -0.32
CA ARG A 76 -26.29 -11.90 -1.30
C ARG A 76 -25.80 -13.17 -0.61
N HIS A 77 -24.69 -13.08 0.14
CA HIS A 77 -24.05 -14.20 0.81
C HIS A 77 -24.38 -14.27 2.31
N ARG A 78 -25.10 -13.26 2.83
CA ARG A 78 -25.47 -13.15 4.25
C ARG A 78 -24.27 -13.08 5.20
N LEU A 79 -23.09 -12.73 4.69
CA LEU A 79 -21.91 -12.48 5.52
C LEU A 79 -22.12 -11.18 6.33
N LYS A 80 -21.78 -11.23 7.60
CA LYS A 80 -21.69 -10.02 8.44
C LYS A 80 -20.28 -9.48 8.38
N TRP A 81 -20.16 -8.18 8.20
CA TRP A 81 -18.85 -7.52 8.23
C TRP A 81 -18.92 -6.23 9.02
N SER A 82 -17.77 -5.86 9.57
CA SER A 82 -17.55 -4.54 10.15
C SER A 82 -16.12 -4.07 9.91
N ILE A 83 -15.98 -2.74 9.84
CA ILE A 83 -14.70 -2.05 9.76
C ILE A 83 -14.66 -1.00 10.85
N GLY A 84 -13.66 -1.06 11.72
CA GLY A 84 -13.37 -0.05 12.73
C GLY A 84 -12.24 0.84 12.28
N ILE A 85 -12.53 2.11 11.98
CA ILE A 85 -11.50 3.12 11.66
C ILE A 85 -11.05 3.76 12.96
N SER A 86 -9.79 3.56 13.32
CA SER A 86 -9.20 4.03 14.58
C SER A 86 -8.11 5.07 14.36
N VAL A 87 -8.13 6.10 15.17
CA VAL A 87 -7.04 7.08 15.32
C VAL A 87 -6.54 7.08 16.76
N TYR A 88 -5.25 7.29 16.95
CA TYR A 88 -4.57 7.13 18.23
C TYR A 88 -3.93 8.43 18.69
N PRO A 89 -3.92 8.73 20.01
CA PRO A 89 -3.11 9.81 20.53
C PRO A 89 -1.63 9.60 20.19
N ASN A 90 -0.95 10.67 19.80
CA ASN A 90 0.50 10.65 19.55
C ASN A 90 0.97 9.65 18.48
N ARG A 91 0.10 9.31 17.54
CA ARG A 91 0.41 8.45 16.38
C ARG A 91 -0.06 9.12 15.09
N SER A 92 0.75 9.04 14.05
CA SER A 92 0.42 9.60 12.73
C SER A 92 -0.23 8.57 11.80
N TRP A 93 -0.79 7.49 12.31
CA TRP A 93 -1.46 6.48 11.50
C TRP A 93 -2.98 6.47 11.65
N VAL A 94 -3.61 5.88 10.64
CA VAL A 94 -4.99 5.41 10.68
C VAL A 94 -4.97 3.89 10.62
N GLU A 95 -5.68 3.22 11.51
CA GLU A 95 -5.85 1.77 11.51
C GLU A 95 -7.28 1.41 11.10
N ALA A 96 -7.41 0.46 10.16
CA ALA A 96 -8.66 -0.22 9.89
C ALA A 96 -8.63 -1.61 10.54
N LYS A 97 -9.57 -1.88 11.41
CA LYS A 97 -9.83 -3.18 12.06
C LYS A 97 -10.97 -3.87 11.33
N ILE A 98 -10.70 -4.97 10.68
CA ILE A 98 -11.65 -5.67 9.81
C ILE A 98 -12.15 -6.92 10.51
N LYS A 99 -13.46 -7.16 10.42
CA LYS A 99 -14.11 -8.38 10.90
C LYS A 99 -15.12 -8.86 9.87
N VAL A 100 -15.00 -10.14 9.48
CA VAL A 100 -15.97 -10.83 8.61
C VAL A 100 -16.43 -12.11 9.31
N ILE A 101 -17.72 -12.35 9.30
CA ILE A 101 -18.36 -13.49 9.98
C ILE A 101 -19.27 -14.19 8.98
N ASN A 102 -19.16 -15.49 8.87
CA ASN A 102 -20.12 -16.32 8.15
C ASN A 102 -21.13 -16.95 9.15
N PRO A 103 -22.30 -16.35 9.38
CA PRO A 103 -23.32 -16.92 10.26
C PRO A 103 -24.19 -17.98 9.58
N THR A 104 -23.95 -18.29 8.31
CA THR A 104 -24.75 -19.22 7.54
C THR A 104 -24.28 -20.67 7.74
N PRO A 105 -25.14 -21.68 7.49
CA PRO A 105 -24.73 -23.08 7.56
C PRO A 105 -23.94 -23.55 6.33
N MET A 106 -23.59 -22.65 5.40
CA MET A 106 -22.89 -22.96 4.15
C MET A 106 -21.54 -22.27 4.09
N ILE A 107 -20.57 -22.87 3.37
CA ILE A 107 -19.33 -22.21 2.99
C ILE A 107 -19.68 -21.06 2.04
N GLN A 108 -19.11 -19.89 2.28
CA GLN A 108 -19.30 -18.71 1.43
C GLN A 108 -17.98 -18.27 0.82
N SER A 109 -18.04 -17.69 -0.38
CA SER A 109 -16.88 -16.98 -0.96
C SER A 109 -16.68 -15.64 -0.28
N MET A 110 -15.44 -15.18 -0.23
CA MET A 110 -15.04 -13.89 0.30
C MET A 110 -13.94 -13.29 -0.57
N LEU A 111 -14.06 -12.02 -0.87
CA LEU A 111 -13.02 -11.20 -1.48
C LEU A 111 -12.92 -9.89 -0.72
N TYR A 112 -11.76 -9.62 -0.16
CA TYR A 112 -11.49 -8.38 0.56
C TYR A 112 -10.41 -7.56 -0.12
N TRP A 113 -10.72 -6.29 -0.40
CA TRP A 113 -9.76 -5.28 -0.85
C TRP A 113 -10.06 -3.93 -0.20
N ALA A 114 -9.01 -3.21 0.18
CA ALA A 114 -9.07 -1.81 0.54
C ALA A 114 -8.37 -1.01 -0.56
N ASN A 115 -9.12 -0.11 -1.20
CA ASN A 115 -8.70 0.66 -2.35
C ASN A 115 -8.44 2.09 -1.90
N VAL A 116 -7.18 2.41 -1.64
CA VAL A 116 -6.78 3.73 -1.13
C VAL A 116 -6.40 4.62 -2.31
N SER A 117 -7.21 5.64 -2.57
CA SER A 117 -6.87 6.67 -3.55
C SER A 117 -5.83 7.64 -2.98
N VAL A 118 -4.84 7.98 -3.79
CA VAL A 118 -3.79 8.95 -3.49
C VAL A 118 -3.60 9.91 -4.68
N HIS A 119 -3.28 11.17 -4.41
CA HIS A 119 -2.94 12.11 -5.48
C HIS A 119 -1.73 11.62 -6.26
N CYS A 120 -1.76 11.75 -7.58
CA CYS A 120 -0.63 11.40 -8.43
C CYS A 120 -0.35 12.48 -9.49
N ASN A 121 0.88 12.49 -9.97
CA ASN A 121 1.41 13.41 -10.99
C ASN A 121 2.68 12.79 -11.60
N ASP A 122 3.34 13.51 -12.49
CA ASP A 122 4.58 13.04 -13.18
C ASP A 122 5.73 12.70 -12.24
N GLN A 123 5.70 13.17 -10.99
CA GLN A 123 6.72 12.91 -9.97
C GLN A 123 6.26 11.86 -8.95
N TYR A 124 5.11 11.20 -9.19
CA TYR A 124 4.61 10.16 -8.30
C TYR A 124 5.09 8.78 -8.69
N GLN A 125 5.63 8.05 -7.73
CA GLN A 125 6.09 6.68 -7.86
C GLN A 125 5.30 5.73 -6.95
N VAL A 126 4.78 4.66 -7.52
CA VAL A 126 4.29 3.50 -6.75
C VAL A 126 5.48 2.67 -6.30
N ILE A 127 5.52 2.31 -5.03
CA ILE A 127 6.62 1.55 -4.44
C ILE A 127 6.09 0.19 -3.96
N PHE A 128 6.31 -0.84 -4.77
CA PHE A 128 6.22 -2.22 -4.31
C PHE A 128 7.45 -2.58 -3.48
N PRO A 129 7.35 -3.56 -2.58
CA PRO A 129 8.51 -4.06 -1.85
C PRO A 129 9.66 -4.45 -2.78
N PRO A 130 10.93 -4.27 -2.37
CA PRO A 130 12.09 -4.49 -3.24
C PRO A 130 12.35 -5.97 -3.61
N ASP A 131 11.62 -6.91 -3.03
CA ASP A 131 11.63 -8.32 -3.40
C ASP A 131 10.73 -8.65 -4.61
N VAL A 132 9.87 -7.70 -5.03
CA VAL A 132 8.99 -7.86 -6.19
C VAL A 132 9.79 -7.76 -7.48
N GLN A 133 9.76 -8.82 -8.29
CA GLN A 133 10.41 -8.90 -9.61
C GLN A 133 9.41 -8.91 -10.77
N PHE A 134 8.15 -9.23 -10.48
CA PHE A 134 7.11 -9.37 -11.48
C PHE A 134 5.85 -8.63 -11.10
N GLY A 135 5.18 -8.06 -12.10
CA GLY A 135 3.82 -7.59 -12.02
C GLY A 135 2.89 -8.54 -12.77
N ALA A 136 1.70 -8.79 -12.23
CA ALA A 136 0.63 -9.48 -12.92
C ALA A 136 -0.46 -8.49 -13.33
N ASP A 137 -1.04 -8.66 -14.51
CA ASP A 137 -2.20 -7.88 -14.91
C ASP A 137 -3.45 -8.27 -14.10
N HIS A 138 -4.50 -7.46 -14.20
CA HIS A 138 -5.71 -7.62 -13.39
C HIS A 138 -6.35 -9.01 -13.47
N HIS A 139 -6.30 -9.66 -14.61
CA HIS A 139 -6.94 -10.96 -14.84
C HIS A 139 -5.96 -12.14 -14.82
N LYS A 140 -4.69 -11.90 -14.45
CA LYS A 140 -3.60 -12.91 -14.51
C LYS A 140 -3.38 -13.52 -15.89
N VAL A 141 -3.74 -12.81 -16.96
CA VAL A 141 -3.58 -13.30 -18.34
C VAL A 141 -2.16 -13.13 -18.86
N TYR A 142 -1.38 -12.23 -18.24
CA TYR A 142 0.05 -12.08 -18.52
C TYR A 142 0.80 -11.50 -17.34
N PHE A 143 2.12 -11.69 -17.37
CA PHE A 143 3.06 -11.14 -16.41
C PHE A 143 4.05 -10.20 -17.11
N THR A 144 4.57 -9.24 -16.39
CA THR A 144 5.65 -8.36 -16.82
C THR A 144 6.75 -8.32 -15.76
N ASN A 145 7.96 -7.97 -16.18
CA ASN A 145 9.02 -7.64 -15.24
C ASN A 145 8.66 -6.35 -14.46
N TRP A 146 9.15 -6.24 -13.25
CA TRP A 146 8.96 -5.09 -12.39
C TRP A 146 10.29 -4.61 -11.79
N PRO A 147 10.58 -3.30 -11.74
CA PRO A 147 9.73 -2.20 -12.21
C PRO A 147 9.87 -1.90 -13.71
N ILE A 148 10.91 -2.44 -14.38
CA ILE A 148 11.13 -2.24 -15.82
C ILE A 148 10.37 -3.32 -16.60
N GLY A 149 9.29 -2.91 -17.23
CA GLY A 149 8.35 -3.83 -17.88
C GLY A 149 8.16 -3.60 -19.37
N GLU A 150 7.30 -4.43 -19.99
CA GLU A 150 7.03 -4.38 -21.41
C GLU A 150 5.84 -3.48 -21.78
N ALA A 151 5.81 -3.09 -23.04
CA ALA A 151 4.90 -2.13 -23.66
C ALA A 151 3.41 -2.43 -23.56
N ASN A 152 3.02 -3.70 -23.41
CA ASN A 152 1.61 -4.10 -23.36
C ASN A 152 0.84 -3.52 -22.18
N LEU A 153 1.56 -2.96 -21.20
CA LEU A 153 1.00 -2.27 -20.05
C LEU A 153 0.92 -0.74 -20.21
N GLY A 154 1.11 -0.24 -21.42
CA GLY A 154 0.78 1.14 -21.78
C GLY A 154 1.94 2.13 -21.81
N SER A 155 3.19 1.67 -21.84
CA SER A 155 4.34 2.60 -21.64
C SER A 155 5.51 2.43 -22.60
N GLY A 156 5.35 1.73 -23.70
CA GLY A 156 6.48 1.41 -24.59
C GLY A 156 7.40 0.31 -24.02
N LYS A 157 8.42 -0.09 -24.78
CA LYS A 157 9.37 -1.13 -24.37
C LYS A 157 10.27 -0.61 -23.23
N ASN A 158 10.49 -1.45 -22.22
CA ASN A 158 11.39 -1.16 -21.10
C ASN A 158 11.05 0.11 -20.31
N ALA A 159 9.77 0.43 -20.15
CA ALA A 159 9.35 1.55 -19.32
C ALA A 159 9.43 1.18 -17.83
N ASN A 160 9.75 2.15 -17.00
CA ASN A 160 9.66 2.00 -15.56
C ASN A 160 8.20 2.15 -15.11
N LEU A 161 7.53 1.02 -14.90
CA LEU A 161 6.11 0.92 -14.56
C LEU A 161 5.78 1.37 -13.12
N SER A 162 6.77 1.74 -12.33
CA SER A 162 6.52 2.33 -11.02
C SER A 162 6.13 3.81 -11.08
N TRP A 163 6.40 4.51 -12.19
CA TRP A 163 6.10 5.94 -12.34
C TRP A 163 4.77 6.17 -13.05
N TRP A 164 3.89 6.96 -12.45
CA TRP A 164 2.59 7.30 -13.03
C TRP A 164 2.69 7.88 -14.44
N LYS A 165 3.64 8.78 -14.70
CA LYS A 165 3.87 9.42 -16.01
C LYS A 165 4.10 8.45 -17.16
N ASN A 166 4.52 7.23 -16.87
CA ASN A 166 4.84 6.22 -17.88
C ASN A 166 3.60 5.44 -18.36
N PHE A 167 2.41 5.70 -17.80
CA PHE A 167 1.16 5.04 -18.18
C PHE A 167 0.39 5.85 -19.22
N THR A 168 0.87 5.86 -20.45
CA THR A 168 0.29 6.60 -21.59
C THR A 168 -0.86 5.87 -22.29
N GLY A 169 -1.24 4.70 -21.80
CA GLY A 169 -2.37 3.91 -22.28
C GLY A 169 -3.63 4.10 -21.43
N ASN A 170 -4.59 3.20 -21.64
CA ASN A 170 -5.84 3.16 -20.88
C ASN A 170 -5.59 2.71 -19.42
N SER A 171 -6.66 2.75 -18.62
CA SER A 171 -6.64 2.30 -17.22
C SER A 171 -6.00 0.92 -17.04
N ARG A 172 -5.22 0.76 -15.97
CA ARG A 172 -4.47 -0.46 -15.66
C ARG A 172 -4.45 -0.76 -14.18
N SER A 173 -4.43 -2.06 -13.87
CA SER A 173 -4.04 -2.60 -12.58
C SER A 173 -2.83 -3.49 -12.73
N ILE A 174 -1.86 -3.33 -11.84
CA ILE A 174 -0.70 -4.23 -11.74
C ILE A 174 -0.62 -4.74 -10.31
N PHE A 175 -0.59 -6.06 -10.15
CA PHE A 175 -0.38 -6.73 -8.88
C PHE A 175 1.10 -7.01 -8.68
N ALA A 176 1.62 -6.75 -7.48
CA ALA A 176 2.91 -7.25 -7.04
C ALA A 176 2.85 -8.78 -6.89
N TRP A 177 3.77 -9.48 -7.51
CA TRP A 177 3.78 -10.94 -7.50
C TRP A 177 4.90 -11.48 -6.62
N GLY A 178 4.55 -12.32 -5.65
CA GLY A 178 5.51 -13.09 -4.85
C GLY A 178 6.26 -12.31 -3.77
N SER A 179 5.69 -11.23 -3.22
CA SER A 179 6.34 -10.46 -2.15
C SER A 179 6.23 -11.13 -0.79
N GLU A 180 7.36 -11.19 -0.08
CA GLU A 180 7.47 -11.64 1.30
C GLU A 180 7.51 -10.48 2.33
N MET A 181 7.27 -9.25 1.90
CA MET A 181 7.28 -8.07 2.75
C MET A 181 5.87 -7.55 3.05
N SER A 182 5.71 -6.85 4.17
CA SER A 182 4.42 -6.49 4.76
C SER A 182 3.97 -5.07 4.45
N PHE A 183 4.50 -4.41 3.41
CA PHE A 183 4.14 -3.03 3.08
C PHE A 183 3.82 -2.82 1.60
N LEU A 184 3.11 -1.72 1.33
CA LEU A 184 2.92 -1.09 0.03
C LEU A 184 3.04 0.41 0.24
N ALA A 185 3.68 1.13 -0.69
CA ALA A 185 3.83 2.56 -0.56
C ALA A 185 3.69 3.30 -1.90
N GLY A 186 3.55 4.60 -1.81
CA GLY A 186 3.71 5.53 -2.92
C GLY A 186 4.39 6.81 -2.44
N TYR A 187 5.14 7.46 -3.31
CA TYR A 187 5.90 8.66 -2.98
C TYR A 187 5.81 9.70 -4.09
N ASP A 188 5.44 10.92 -3.70
CA ASP A 188 5.48 12.10 -4.54
C ASP A 188 6.80 12.85 -4.31
N TYR A 189 7.71 12.76 -5.26
CA TYR A 189 9.03 13.41 -5.16
C TYR A 189 8.94 14.93 -5.28
N GLY A 190 7.87 15.46 -5.87
CA GLY A 190 7.62 16.91 -5.93
C GLY A 190 7.19 17.49 -4.59
N LYS A 191 6.42 16.74 -3.83
CA LYS A 191 5.98 17.11 -2.47
C LYS A 191 6.93 16.60 -1.39
N ASP A 192 7.88 15.75 -1.76
CA ASP A 192 8.79 15.06 -0.85
C ASP A 192 8.06 14.31 0.27
N ALA A 193 6.94 13.69 -0.06
CA ALA A 193 6.05 13.02 0.87
C ALA A 193 5.38 11.80 0.23
N GLY A 194 4.84 10.91 1.03
CA GLY A 194 4.19 9.71 0.51
C GLY A 194 3.24 9.06 1.50
N THR A 195 2.64 7.98 1.05
CA THR A 195 1.71 7.14 1.83
C THR A 195 2.29 5.74 1.96
N VAL A 196 2.30 5.22 3.17
CA VAL A 196 2.71 3.83 3.47
C VAL A 196 1.51 3.06 4.01
N HIS A 197 1.32 1.86 3.52
CA HIS A 197 0.44 0.83 4.08
C HIS A 197 1.28 -0.27 4.70
N VAL A 198 0.85 -0.78 5.86
CA VAL A 198 1.44 -1.95 6.53
C VAL A 198 0.35 -2.89 7.01
N ALA A 199 0.51 -4.18 6.72
CA ALA A 199 -0.34 -5.26 7.24
C ALA A 199 0.43 -6.58 7.28
N ASN A 200 -0.06 -7.54 8.07
CA ASN A 200 0.51 -8.89 8.08
C ASN A 200 0.36 -9.55 6.70
N ARG A 201 1.46 -9.79 6.00
CA ARG A 201 1.49 -10.38 4.66
C ARG A 201 0.87 -11.77 4.53
N HIS A 202 0.81 -12.53 5.63
CA HIS A 202 0.18 -13.85 5.65
C HIS A 202 -1.36 -13.79 5.66
N ILE A 203 -1.91 -12.61 5.97
CA ILE A 203 -3.35 -12.36 5.97
C ILE A 203 -3.72 -11.41 4.84
N VAL A 204 -2.90 -10.40 4.58
CA VAL A 204 -3.06 -9.38 3.54
C VAL A 204 -1.90 -9.50 2.53
N PRO A 205 -1.84 -10.58 1.73
CA PRO A 205 -0.78 -10.78 0.76
C PRO A 205 -0.91 -9.86 -0.46
N GLY A 206 -2.14 -9.50 -0.83
CA GLY A 206 -2.44 -8.76 -2.04
C GLY A 206 -1.96 -7.32 -1.98
N LYS A 207 -1.14 -6.93 -2.95
CA LYS A 207 -0.66 -5.56 -3.18
C LYS A 207 -0.80 -5.26 -4.65
N LYS A 208 -1.52 -4.20 -4.99
CA LYS A 208 -1.63 -3.73 -6.38
C LYS A 208 -1.81 -2.22 -6.40
N PHE A 209 -1.71 -1.65 -7.58
CA PHE A 209 -2.25 -0.33 -7.83
C PHE A 209 -3.19 -0.36 -9.03
N PHE A 210 -4.10 0.60 -9.07
CA PHE A 210 -4.93 0.92 -10.22
C PHE A 210 -4.72 2.39 -10.59
N LEU A 211 -4.74 2.69 -11.89
CA LEU A 211 -4.71 4.05 -12.40
C LEU A 211 -5.53 4.17 -13.69
N TRP A 212 -5.99 5.39 -13.97
CA TRP A 212 -6.78 5.70 -15.16
C TRP A 212 -5.93 5.90 -16.42
N GLY A 213 -4.61 6.04 -16.26
CA GLY A 213 -3.68 6.44 -17.31
C GLY A 213 -3.64 7.96 -17.49
N ASN A 214 -2.74 8.42 -18.36
CA ASN A 214 -2.53 9.84 -18.66
C ASN A 214 -2.69 10.15 -20.16
N ASN A 215 -3.42 9.30 -20.89
CA ASN A 215 -3.85 9.57 -22.27
C ASN A 215 -5.20 10.29 -22.28
N ALA A 216 -5.75 10.57 -23.47
CA ALA A 216 -7.05 11.24 -23.61
C ALA A 216 -8.20 10.53 -22.87
N ASN A 217 -8.18 9.19 -22.77
CA ASN A 217 -9.16 8.43 -21.99
C ASN A 217 -8.96 8.64 -20.48
N GLY A 218 -7.72 8.60 -20.01
CA GLY A 218 -7.38 8.88 -18.61
C GLY A 218 -7.78 10.30 -18.19
N GLU A 219 -7.54 11.29 -19.06
CA GLU A 219 -7.96 12.68 -18.84
C GLU A 219 -9.48 12.85 -18.81
N MET A 220 -10.20 12.11 -19.64
CA MET A 220 -11.67 12.10 -19.60
C MET A 220 -12.17 11.56 -18.25
N TRP A 221 -11.62 10.44 -17.78
CA TRP A 221 -11.97 9.87 -16.48
C TRP A 221 -11.61 10.79 -15.32
N ASN A 222 -10.44 11.43 -15.39
CA ASN A 222 -10.05 12.43 -14.40
C ASN A 222 -11.10 13.54 -14.28
N LYS A 223 -11.55 14.11 -15.40
CA LYS A 223 -12.60 15.15 -15.39
C LYS A 223 -13.95 14.65 -14.83
N ILE A 224 -14.35 13.42 -15.17
CA ILE A 224 -15.63 12.85 -14.72
C ILE A 224 -15.59 12.57 -13.20
N LEU A 225 -14.48 12.04 -12.70
CA LEU A 225 -14.39 11.51 -11.34
C LEU A 225 -13.82 12.51 -10.32
N SER A 226 -13.06 13.50 -10.78
CA SER A 226 -12.32 14.38 -9.88
C SER A 226 -12.59 15.88 -10.11
N ASP A 227 -13.34 16.26 -11.16
CA ASP A 227 -13.53 17.65 -11.56
C ASP A 227 -12.18 18.37 -11.71
N ASN A 228 -11.82 19.24 -10.74
CA ASN A 228 -10.56 19.98 -10.69
C ASN A 228 -9.60 19.52 -9.58
N ASP A 229 -9.91 18.43 -8.87
CA ASP A 229 -9.11 17.96 -7.73
C ASP A 229 -7.81 17.26 -8.15
N GLY A 230 -7.62 17.04 -9.46
CA GLY A 230 -6.42 16.44 -10.03
C GLY A 230 -6.47 14.92 -10.13
N HIS A 231 -5.41 14.35 -10.70
CA HIS A 231 -5.31 12.91 -10.89
C HIS A 231 -5.13 12.15 -9.58
N TYR A 232 -5.66 10.94 -9.56
CA TYR A 232 -5.40 9.96 -8.50
C TYR A 232 -5.07 8.58 -9.08
N LEU A 233 -4.42 7.79 -8.30
CA LEU A 233 -4.28 6.35 -8.45
C LEU A 233 -4.69 5.68 -7.14
N GLU A 234 -4.93 4.37 -7.19
CA GLU A 234 -5.30 3.61 -6.00
C GLU A 234 -4.16 2.68 -5.60
N LEU A 235 -3.70 2.82 -4.36
CA LEU A 235 -2.84 1.85 -3.69
C LEU A 235 -3.76 0.84 -3.01
N MET A 236 -3.83 -0.37 -3.56
CA MET A 236 -4.83 -1.34 -3.19
C MET A 236 -4.20 -2.53 -2.47
N VAL A 237 -4.85 -2.99 -1.41
CA VAL A 237 -4.38 -4.12 -0.59
C VAL A 237 -5.50 -5.10 -0.36
N GLY A 238 -5.21 -6.40 -0.54
CA GLY A 238 -6.17 -7.49 -0.48
C GLY A 238 -5.86 -8.50 0.61
N GLY A 239 -6.92 -8.99 1.26
CA GLY A 239 -6.81 -10.01 2.31
C GLY A 239 -7.12 -11.41 1.81
N TYR A 240 -6.34 -12.39 2.26
CA TYR A 240 -6.48 -13.82 2.00
C TYR A 240 -6.28 -14.29 0.56
N SER A 241 -6.22 -13.39 -0.40
CA SER A 241 -5.82 -13.69 -1.77
C SER A 241 -4.81 -12.67 -2.26
N ASP A 242 -3.91 -13.07 -3.12
CA ASP A 242 -2.84 -12.23 -3.66
C ASP A 242 -3.27 -11.47 -4.91
N ASN A 243 -4.34 -11.90 -5.57
CA ASN A 243 -4.83 -11.32 -6.81
C ASN A 243 -6.29 -11.68 -7.09
N GLN A 244 -7.01 -10.80 -7.79
CA GLN A 244 -8.28 -11.11 -8.43
C GLN A 244 -8.03 -11.91 -9.74
N PRO A 245 -8.95 -12.79 -10.16
CA PRO A 245 -10.27 -13.08 -9.57
C PRO A 245 -10.26 -14.15 -8.48
N ASP A 246 -9.14 -14.44 -7.84
CA ASP A 246 -9.09 -15.46 -6.80
C ASP A 246 -9.89 -15.04 -5.56
N TYR A 247 -10.61 -15.99 -5.02
CA TYR A 247 -11.43 -15.84 -3.82
C TYR A 247 -10.85 -16.67 -2.69
N SER A 248 -11.08 -16.24 -1.47
CA SER A 248 -10.95 -17.08 -0.30
C SER A 248 -12.32 -17.60 0.12
N TRP A 249 -12.33 -18.60 0.98
CA TRP A 249 -13.54 -19.26 1.45
C TRP A 249 -13.63 -19.16 2.96
N ILE A 250 -14.82 -18.82 3.47
CA ILE A 250 -15.10 -18.71 4.89
C ILE A 250 -16.13 -19.77 5.31
N ASN A 251 -15.74 -20.64 6.25
CA ASN A 251 -16.56 -21.76 6.68
C ASN A 251 -17.77 -21.31 7.53
N PRO A 252 -18.81 -22.15 7.68
CA PRO A 252 -19.90 -21.90 8.61
C PRO A 252 -19.41 -21.59 10.02
N GLY A 253 -19.88 -20.48 10.59
CA GLY A 253 -19.49 -20.01 11.91
C GLY A 253 -18.08 -19.42 12.02
N GLU A 254 -17.30 -19.42 10.93
CA GLU A 254 -15.94 -18.84 10.92
C GLU A 254 -16.00 -17.33 11.07
N ILE A 255 -15.02 -16.80 11.83
CA ILE A 255 -14.78 -15.38 12.02
C ILE A 255 -13.36 -15.09 11.56
N ARG A 256 -13.18 -14.07 10.73
CA ARG A 256 -11.87 -13.55 10.32
C ARG A 256 -11.71 -12.13 10.83
N GLU A 257 -10.61 -11.90 11.56
CA GLU A 257 -10.27 -10.61 12.11
C GLU A 257 -8.82 -10.29 11.75
N PHE A 258 -8.59 -9.06 11.30
CA PHE A 258 -7.25 -8.53 11.00
C PHE A 258 -7.26 -7.02 10.98
N SER A 259 -6.08 -6.40 10.96
CA SER A 259 -5.95 -4.95 10.82
C SER A 259 -4.95 -4.54 9.75
N GLN A 260 -5.11 -3.31 9.29
CA GLN A 260 -4.28 -2.64 8.32
C GLN A 260 -4.01 -1.22 8.82
N ILE A 261 -2.82 -0.71 8.53
CA ILE A 261 -2.37 0.60 8.99
C ILE A 261 -1.90 1.41 7.79
N TRP A 262 -2.29 2.68 7.73
CA TRP A 262 -1.77 3.66 6.77
C TRP A 262 -1.21 4.85 7.52
N TYR A 263 -0.10 5.38 7.04
CA TYR A 263 0.49 6.59 7.58
C TYR A 263 1.25 7.39 6.52
N PRO A 264 1.36 8.73 6.71
CA PRO A 264 2.17 9.58 5.86
C PRO A 264 3.64 9.43 6.19
N ILE A 265 4.48 9.65 5.18
CA ILE A 265 5.95 9.78 5.31
C ILE A 265 6.42 11.05 4.62
N LYS A 266 7.56 11.59 5.04
CA LYS A 266 8.15 12.79 4.47
C LYS A 266 9.67 12.72 4.49
N GLY A 267 10.31 13.35 3.49
CA GLY A 267 11.74 13.69 3.48
C GLY A 267 12.71 12.55 3.25
N ILE A 268 12.26 11.29 3.20
CA ILE A 268 13.14 10.12 3.13
C ILE A 268 13.39 9.60 1.71
N LYS A 269 12.82 10.27 0.68
CA LYS A 269 13.08 10.02 -0.75
C LYS A 269 12.73 8.60 -1.24
N GLY A 270 11.70 7.98 -0.68
CA GLY A 270 11.24 6.64 -1.03
C GLY A 270 11.16 5.69 0.16
N VAL A 271 10.86 4.40 -0.09
CA VAL A 271 10.72 3.37 0.95
C VAL A 271 11.32 2.06 0.48
N LYS A 272 12.08 1.39 1.33
CA LYS A 272 12.61 0.03 1.10
C LYS A 272 12.05 -1.00 2.08
N ASN A 273 11.66 -0.56 3.27
CA ASN A 273 10.89 -1.36 4.24
C ASN A 273 10.08 -0.46 5.15
N ALA A 274 8.99 -1.02 5.71
CA ALA A 274 8.13 -0.30 6.63
C ALA A 274 7.48 -1.24 7.64
N THR A 275 7.31 -0.74 8.86
CA THR A 275 6.54 -1.33 9.95
C THR A 275 5.47 -0.34 10.41
N LYS A 276 4.68 -0.70 11.41
CA LYS A 276 3.73 0.26 12.02
C LYS A 276 4.44 1.42 12.74
N ASP A 277 5.71 1.28 13.11
CA ASP A 277 6.44 2.26 13.90
C ASP A 277 7.30 3.19 13.05
N ALA A 278 7.83 2.70 11.91
CA ALA A 278 8.73 3.47 11.06
C ALA A 278 8.80 2.96 9.62
N ALA A 279 9.23 3.84 8.72
CA ALA A 279 9.65 3.52 7.35
C ALA A 279 11.13 3.83 7.17
N VAL A 280 11.80 3.05 6.32
CA VAL A 280 13.21 3.24 5.94
C VAL A 280 13.36 3.31 4.44
N ASN A 281 14.16 4.27 3.99
CA ASN A 281 14.78 4.26 2.67
C ASN A 281 16.29 4.09 2.81
N PHE A 282 16.87 3.16 2.05
CA PHE A 282 18.30 2.91 2.03
C PHE A 282 18.70 2.51 0.61
N GLU A 283 19.33 3.41 -0.12
CA GLU A 283 19.59 3.23 -1.54
C GLU A 283 20.93 3.84 -1.96
N PRO A 284 21.58 3.31 -3.02
CA PRO A 284 22.78 3.90 -3.57
C PRO A 284 22.48 5.28 -4.17
N THR A 285 23.46 6.17 -4.09
CA THR A 285 23.49 7.48 -4.73
C THR A 285 24.75 7.60 -5.60
N GLU A 286 24.99 8.77 -6.17
CA GLU A 286 26.18 9.01 -6.97
C GLU A 286 27.49 8.78 -6.18
N GLY A 287 28.47 8.24 -6.86
CA GLY A 287 29.70 7.77 -6.23
C GLY A 287 29.46 6.54 -5.34
N ASN A 288 30.39 6.28 -4.43
CA ASN A 288 30.30 5.18 -3.48
C ASN A 288 29.54 5.60 -2.22
N ASN A 289 28.34 6.12 -2.39
CA ASN A 289 27.51 6.60 -1.28
C ASN A 289 26.17 5.90 -1.22
N TYR A 290 25.61 5.81 -0.02
CA TYR A 290 24.24 5.38 0.22
C TYR A 290 23.49 6.46 0.97
N ARG A 291 22.30 6.80 0.50
CA ARG A 291 21.32 7.60 1.21
C ARG A 291 20.62 6.72 2.22
N ILE A 292 20.46 7.23 3.45
CA ILE A 292 19.71 6.58 4.51
C ILE A 292 18.66 7.55 5.06
N GLY A 293 17.40 7.16 5.03
CA GLY A 293 16.29 7.96 5.55
C GLY A 293 15.38 7.14 6.45
N TYR A 294 14.96 7.73 7.56
CA TYR A 294 13.95 7.16 8.46
C TYR A 294 12.88 8.19 8.76
N CYS A 295 11.63 7.73 8.75
CA CYS A 295 10.46 8.45 9.20
C CYS A 295 9.70 7.58 10.21
N THR A 296 9.19 8.15 11.30
CA THR A 296 8.50 7.41 12.35
C THR A 296 7.06 7.86 12.52
N THR A 297 6.22 7.00 13.07
CA THR A 297 4.79 7.28 13.30
C THR A 297 4.51 7.89 14.67
N THR A 298 5.53 8.07 15.51
CA THR A 298 5.48 8.74 16.80
C THR A 298 6.86 9.29 17.15
N SER A 299 6.94 10.08 18.21
CA SER A 299 8.21 10.63 18.68
C SER A 299 9.05 9.58 19.42
N TYR A 300 10.32 9.48 19.05
CA TYR A 300 11.33 8.68 19.72
C TYR A 300 12.52 9.57 20.10
N LYS A 301 12.72 9.76 21.39
CA LYS A 301 13.93 10.43 21.94
C LYS A 301 15.05 9.41 22.07
N ASN A 302 16.27 9.82 21.73
CA ASN A 302 17.47 8.97 21.78
C ASN A 302 17.31 7.65 20.99
N ALA A 303 16.58 7.69 19.89
CA ALA A 303 16.56 6.57 18.94
C ALA A 303 17.95 6.36 18.36
N ARG A 304 18.28 5.13 17.97
CA ARG A 304 19.61 4.77 17.50
C ARG A 304 19.54 4.29 16.05
N VAL A 305 20.21 4.99 15.15
CA VAL A 305 20.42 4.60 13.77
C VAL A 305 21.72 3.83 13.65
N VAL A 306 21.67 2.61 13.13
CA VAL A 306 22.83 1.75 12.92
C VAL A 306 22.93 1.36 11.46
N VAL A 307 24.13 1.47 10.88
CA VAL A 307 24.46 0.86 9.60
C VAL A 307 25.65 -0.06 9.78
N LYS A 308 25.56 -1.26 9.19
CA LYS A 308 26.61 -2.27 9.21
C LYS A 308 26.96 -2.69 7.79
N TYR A 309 28.23 -2.93 7.55
CA TYR A 309 28.73 -3.66 6.39
C TYR A 309 29.40 -4.95 6.86
N LYS A 310 28.90 -6.09 6.44
CA LYS A 310 29.23 -7.37 7.07
C LYS A 310 28.92 -7.31 8.58
N ASN A 311 29.93 -7.49 9.44
CA ASN A 311 29.79 -7.40 10.90
C ASN A 311 30.34 -6.10 11.49
N GLN A 312 30.86 -5.17 10.66
CA GLN A 312 31.43 -3.92 11.12
C GLN A 312 30.37 -2.80 11.11
N ILE A 313 30.29 -2.07 12.19
CA ILE A 313 29.44 -0.86 12.27
C ILE A 313 30.18 0.25 11.51
N ILE A 314 29.49 0.85 10.53
CA ILE A 314 29.97 1.99 9.75
C ILE A 314 29.21 3.29 10.08
N LEU A 315 28.05 3.18 10.71
CA LEU A 315 27.33 4.29 11.32
C LEU A 315 26.67 3.83 12.61
N ASP A 316 26.81 4.60 13.68
CA ASP A 316 26.10 4.44 14.95
C ASP A 316 25.77 5.82 15.49
N LYS A 317 24.53 6.23 15.42
CA LYS A 317 24.13 7.61 15.70
C LYS A 317 22.86 7.66 16.52
N GLN A 318 22.90 8.38 17.66
CA GLN A 318 21.69 8.71 18.41
C GLN A 318 20.99 9.91 17.79
N VAL A 319 19.68 9.83 17.68
CA VAL A 319 18.83 10.85 17.07
C VAL A 319 17.53 11.03 17.84
N ASN A 320 16.97 12.23 17.80
CA ASN A 320 15.58 12.45 18.15
C ASN A 320 14.79 12.55 16.86
N ILE A 321 13.81 11.67 16.69
CA ILE A 321 13.02 11.53 15.47
C ILE A 321 11.52 11.49 15.82
N ASP A 322 10.70 12.10 15.00
CA ASP A 322 9.24 12.11 15.14
C ASP A 322 8.57 12.32 13.75
N PRO A 323 7.24 12.31 13.61
CA PRO A 323 6.58 12.38 12.31
C PRO A 323 6.90 13.63 11.50
N ASP A 324 7.26 14.75 12.10
CA ASP A 324 7.64 16.00 11.41
C ASP A 324 9.16 16.19 11.30
N LYS A 325 9.93 15.38 12.04
CA LYS A 325 11.39 15.43 12.06
C LYS A 325 12.01 14.10 11.66
N TYR A 326 12.02 13.86 10.36
CA TYR A 326 12.66 12.68 9.79
C TYR A 326 14.18 12.70 9.96
N PHE A 327 14.81 11.55 9.83
CA PHE A 327 16.26 11.42 9.71
C PHE A 327 16.62 11.20 8.24
N LEU A 328 17.57 11.97 7.74
CA LEU A 328 18.16 11.80 6.41
C LEU A 328 19.66 12.06 6.50
N ASP A 329 20.45 11.12 5.99
CA ASP A 329 21.91 11.21 5.98
C ASP A 329 22.47 10.51 4.73
N GLN A 330 23.75 10.66 4.49
CA GLN A 330 24.47 9.98 3.41
C GLN A 330 25.76 9.41 4.00
N ILE A 331 26.02 8.16 3.68
CA ILE A 331 27.21 7.45 4.15
C ILE A 331 28.07 7.02 2.97
N ALA A 332 29.37 7.13 3.11
CA ALA A 332 30.32 6.55 2.18
C ALA A 332 30.47 5.05 2.47
N VAL A 333 30.58 4.25 1.41
CA VAL A 333 30.75 2.81 1.49
C VAL A 333 32.00 2.39 0.71
N PRO A 334 32.62 1.23 1.00
CA PRO A 334 33.81 0.77 0.27
C PRO A 334 33.58 0.57 -1.22
N ASP A 335 34.59 0.83 -2.05
CA ASP A 335 34.54 0.64 -3.51
C ASP A 335 34.18 -0.79 -3.93
N SER A 336 34.59 -1.78 -3.15
CA SER A 336 34.32 -3.21 -3.37
C SER A 336 33.07 -3.69 -2.64
N LEU A 337 32.07 -2.82 -2.51
CA LEU A 337 30.83 -3.10 -1.77
C LEU A 337 30.04 -4.24 -2.41
N ILE A 338 29.59 -5.18 -1.56
CA ILE A 338 28.57 -6.16 -1.89
C ILE A 338 27.26 -5.69 -1.22
N PRO A 339 26.25 -5.20 -1.99
CA PRO A 339 25.05 -4.59 -1.43
C PRO A 339 24.30 -5.44 -0.41
N SER A 340 24.19 -6.75 -0.63
CA SER A 340 23.51 -7.67 0.29
C SER A 340 24.23 -7.85 1.66
N MET A 341 25.46 -7.35 1.79
CA MET A 341 26.20 -7.34 3.06
C MET A 341 25.98 -6.07 3.87
N LEU A 342 25.27 -5.08 3.31
CA LEU A 342 24.81 -3.91 4.05
C LEU A 342 23.57 -4.26 4.88
N TYR A 343 23.44 -3.60 6.00
CA TYR A 343 22.28 -3.68 6.87
C TYR A 343 22.09 -2.33 7.55
N THR A 344 20.86 -1.87 7.64
CA THR A 344 20.50 -0.68 8.40
C THR A 344 19.32 -0.95 9.31
N ALA A 345 19.31 -0.32 10.50
CA ALA A 345 18.21 -0.46 11.44
C ALA A 345 18.05 0.82 12.28
N LEU A 346 16.80 1.08 12.67
CA LEU A 346 16.41 2.08 13.64
C LEU A 346 15.90 1.36 14.90
N TYR A 347 16.45 1.72 16.04
CA TYR A 347 16.05 1.22 17.36
C TYR A 347 15.50 2.37 18.22
N ASP A 348 14.61 2.06 19.14
CA ASP A 348 14.24 3.00 20.20
C ASP A 348 15.33 3.12 21.29
N ALA A 349 15.12 3.98 22.29
CA ALA A 349 16.06 4.17 23.41
C ALA A 349 16.23 2.94 24.32
N LYS A 350 15.42 1.89 24.14
CA LYS A 350 15.48 0.63 24.87
C LYS A 350 16.03 -0.52 24.03
N ASP A 351 16.63 -0.19 22.87
CA ASP A 351 17.11 -1.15 21.86
C ASP A 351 16.01 -2.04 21.25
N ASN A 352 14.74 -1.67 21.30
CA ASN A 352 13.71 -2.33 20.52
C ASN A 352 13.82 -1.92 19.04
N LEU A 353 13.81 -2.90 18.15
CA LEU A 353 13.85 -2.68 16.71
C LEU A 353 12.55 -2.05 16.24
N LEU A 354 12.63 -0.89 15.57
CA LEU A 354 11.49 -0.21 14.96
C LEU A 354 11.32 -0.59 13.49
N VAL A 355 12.39 -0.53 12.72
CA VAL A 355 12.45 -0.97 11.33
C VAL A 355 13.89 -1.27 10.95
N ASP A 356 14.07 -2.22 10.04
CA ASP A 356 15.37 -2.53 9.45
C ASP A 356 15.26 -2.77 7.96
N TYR A 357 16.40 -2.78 7.28
CA TYR A 357 16.47 -3.17 5.88
C TYR A 357 17.87 -3.69 5.53
N ARG A 358 17.86 -4.72 4.69
CA ARG A 358 19.03 -5.25 4.01
C ARG A 358 18.78 -5.17 2.50
N PRO A 359 19.67 -4.55 1.72
CA PRO A 359 19.53 -4.53 0.27
C PRO A 359 19.34 -5.94 -0.31
N ILE A 360 18.28 -6.11 -1.05
CA ILE A 360 17.93 -7.37 -1.71
C ILE A 360 18.64 -7.41 -3.04
N VAL A 361 19.47 -8.42 -3.25
CA VAL A 361 20.01 -8.75 -4.57
C VAL A 361 19.03 -9.73 -5.20
N GLN A 362 18.35 -9.26 -6.24
CA GLN A 362 17.40 -10.09 -6.97
C GLN A 362 18.15 -11.11 -7.80
N GLU A 363 17.84 -12.38 -7.60
CA GLU A 363 18.26 -13.45 -8.51
C GLU A 363 17.46 -13.35 -9.81
N GLU A 364 18.10 -13.69 -10.93
CA GLU A 364 17.40 -13.74 -12.21
C GLU A 364 16.34 -14.84 -12.19
N LYS A 365 15.07 -14.46 -12.21
CA LYS A 365 13.94 -15.39 -12.28
C LYS A 365 13.27 -15.30 -13.64
N LYS A 366 12.77 -16.43 -14.12
CA LYS A 366 11.94 -16.46 -15.33
C LYS A 366 10.54 -15.91 -15.01
N LEU A 367 9.97 -15.17 -15.94
CA LEU A 367 8.58 -14.74 -15.86
C LEU A 367 7.67 -15.93 -15.55
N PRO A 368 6.74 -15.79 -14.60
CA PRO A 368 5.72 -16.80 -14.35
C PRO A 368 4.94 -17.09 -15.64
N LYS A 369 4.63 -18.36 -15.86
CA LYS A 369 3.78 -18.73 -17.00
C LYS A 369 2.33 -18.69 -16.57
N VAL A 370 1.50 -18.08 -17.40
CA VAL A 370 0.05 -18.16 -17.24
C VAL A 370 -0.37 -19.62 -17.43
N ILE A 371 -1.13 -20.15 -16.48
CA ILE A 371 -1.74 -21.47 -16.62
C ILE A 371 -2.96 -21.28 -17.51
N ASP A 372 -2.89 -21.82 -18.74
CA ASP A 372 -4.05 -21.89 -19.63
C ASP A 372 -5.06 -22.88 -19.05
N GLY A 373 -6.05 -22.35 -18.31
CA GLY A 373 -7.10 -23.16 -17.66
C GLY A 373 -8.02 -23.90 -18.66
N THR A 374 -7.86 -23.68 -19.96
CA THR A 374 -8.58 -24.43 -21.01
C THR A 374 -7.90 -25.76 -21.35
N LYS A 375 -6.65 -25.96 -20.90
CA LYS A 375 -5.90 -27.19 -21.13
C LYS A 375 -5.93 -28.07 -19.88
N PRO A 376 -6.26 -29.37 -20.00
CA PRO A 376 -6.22 -30.27 -18.87
C PRO A 376 -4.79 -30.29 -18.28
N VAL A 377 -4.69 -30.17 -16.97
CA VAL A 377 -3.43 -30.38 -16.23
C VAL A 377 -3.05 -31.85 -16.46
N LYS A 378 -1.91 -32.08 -17.12
CA LYS A 378 -1.37 -33.43 -17.33
C LYS A 378 -0.74 -33.95 -16.05
#